data_2191cbb4594a07af660e4233c98a0f0f
#
_entry.id   2191cbb4594a07af660e4233c98a0f0f
#
_cell.length_a   1.000
_cell.length_b   1.000
_cell.length_c   1.000
_cell.angle_alpha   90.00
_cell.angle_beta   90.00
_cell.angle_gamma   90.00
#
_symmetry.space_group_name_H-M   'P 1'
#
loop_
_entity.id
_entity.type
_entity.pdbx_description
1 polymer ?
#
loop_
_entity_poly.entity_id
_entity_poly.type
_entity_poly.pdbx_seq_one_letter_code
_entity_poly.pdbx_strand_id
1 'polypeptide(L)'
;MATGPDDAIRAGRRIYLGNLPYTVKPYDVEELLVANGFDQCIDNIHISIDPVSARNPGYCFVDFVDRDTAERALADLKAEISNRPLKVGPCQPKRSGGARDDSSFERWGDWRGKADDGRAGGYTSRASQQGPHGALDHFDDIVSNHEGRRVFLGGLRPMVDQAQNHREVREIFADFNPTAIGKRITPRAETRREPGNHHYCFVDFKTRTEAASAIKALNGKPVPGGSLTVALARGIPEKLLTRHFDAEPEAAFRRPRQATPTTGPSKAMASTDWRRAADG
;
A
#
# COMPACT_ATOMS: atom_id res chain seq x y z
N MET A 1 -14.06 24.04 -11.13
CA MET A 1 -14.05 24.06 -9.66
C MET A 1 -13.41 22.75 -9.20
N ALA A 2 -12.35 22.82 -8.40
CA ALA A 2 -11.67 21.61 -7.90
C ALA A 2 -12.56 20.99 -6.82
N THR A 3 -13.16 19.86 -7.14
CA THR A 3 -13.92 19.04 -6.18
C THR A 3 -12.93 18.35 -5.25
N GLY A 4 -13.03 18.63 -3.95
CA GLY A 4 -12.17 17.97 -2.94
C GLY A 4 -12.48 16.46 -2.83
N PRO A 5 -11.58 15.66 -2.25
CA PRO A 5 -11.75 14.20 -2.10
C PRO A 5 -13.03 13.82 -1.34
N ASP A 6 -13.57 14.69 -0.51
CA ASP A 6 -14.82 14.49 0.21
C ASP A 6 -16.08 14.73 -0.65
N ASP A 7 -15.97 15.47 -1.75
CA ASP A 7 -17.11 15.79 -2.61
C ASP A 7 -17.59 14.53 -3.36
N ALA A 8 -16.70 13.68 -3.82
CA ALA A 8 -17.06 12.42 -4.49
C ALA A 8 -17.82 11.47 -3.54
N ILE A 9 -17.44 11.43 -2.26
CA ILE A 9 -18.13 10.62 -1.25
C ILE A 9 -19.53 11.19 -0.97
N ARG A 10 -19.64 12.51 -0.78
CA ARG A 10 -20.92 13.18 -0.52
C ARG A 10 -21.88 13.08 -1.71
N ALA A 11 -21.33 13.17 -2.92
CA ALA A 11 -22.10 13.01 -4.16
C ALA A 11 -22.47 11.55 -4.46
N GLY A 12 -22.00 10.56 -3.68
CA GLY A 12 -22.26 9.16 -3.91
C GLY A 12 -21.55 8.58 -5.15
N ARG A 13 -20.51 9.26 -5.64
CA ARG A 13 -19.76 8.89 -6.86
C ARG A 13 -18.56 7.96 -6.58
N ARG A 14 -18.23 7.70 -5.31
CA ARG A 14 -17.09 6.86 -4.90
C ARG A 14 -17.52 5.47 -4.47
N ILE A 15 -16.90 4.46 -5.05
CA ILE A 15 -17.04 3.08 -4.60
C ILE A 15 -15.75 2.58 -3.93
N TYR A 16 -15.88 1.53 -3.13
CA TYR A 16 -14.81 0.80 -2.49
C TYR A 16 -14.60 -0.54 -3.20
N LEU A 17 -13.36 -0.87 -3.51
CA LEU A 17 -12.93 -2.18 -3.99
C LEU A 17 -11.98 -2.80 -2.96
N GLY A 18 -12.38 -3.90 -2.34
CA GLY A 18 -11.60 -4.60 -1.33
C GLY A 18 -11.23 -6.02 -1.75
N ASN A 19 -10.44 -6.69 -0.91
CA ASN A 19 -9.90 -8.01 -1.20
C ASN A 19 -8.94 -8.03 -2.40
N LEU A 20 -8.33 -6.89 -2.73
CA LEU A 20 -7.33 -6.80 -3.79
C LEU A 20 -6.13 -7.72 -3.49
N PRO A 21 -5.61 -8.46 -4.47
CA PRO A 21 -4.26 -9.01 -4.37
C PRO A 21 -3.26 -7.88 -4.05
N TYR A 22 -2.33 -8.10 -3.13
CA TYR A 22 -1.40 -7.05 -2.70
C TYR A 22 -0.43 -6.58 -3.79
N THR A 23 -0.34 -7.31 -4.90
CA THR A 23 0.48 -6.99 -6.07
C THR A 23 -0.22 -6.15 -7.12
N VAL A 24 -1.54 -5.97 -7.00
CA VAL A 24 -2.35 -5.17 -7.93
C VAL A 24 -1.84 -3.74 -7.94
N LYS A 25 -1.63 -3.24 -9.15
CA LYS A 25 -1.16 -1.89 -9.47
C LYS A 25 -2.34 -1.04 -9.97
N PRO A 26 -2.19 0.29 -10.09
CA PRO A 26 -3.28 1.15 -10.56
C PRO A 26 -3.87 0.74 -11.91
N TYR A 27 -3.02 0.34 -12.85
CA TYR A 27 -3.45 -0.04 -14.21
C TYR A 27 -4.26 -1.35 -14.22
N ASP A 28 -4.02 -2.30 -13.31
CA ASP A 28 -4.82 -3.53 -13.21
C ASP A 28 -6.27 -3.21 -12.81
N VAL A 29 -6.46 -2.19 -11.96
CA VAL A 29 -7.79 -1.70 -11.58
C VAL A 29 -8.46 -0.98 -12.75
N GLU A 30 -7.70 -0.17 -13.50
CA GLU A 30 -8.21 0.49 -14.70
C GLU A 30 -8.63 -0.53 -15.77
N GLU A 31 -7.79 -1.54 -16.03
CA GLU A 31 -8.09 -2.62 -16.97
C GLU A 31 -9.36 -3.39 -16.58
N LEU A 32 -9.53 -3.70 -15.29
CA LEU A 32 -10.76 -4.31 -14.77
C LEU A 32 -11.99 -3.44 -15.11
N LEU A 33 -11.92 -2.13 -14.86
CA LEU A 33 -13.03 -1.22 -15.10
C LEU A 33 -13.33 -1.07 -16.60
N VAL A 34 -12.30 -0.97 -17.44
CA VAL A 34 -12.41 -0.91 -18.91
C VAL A 34 -13.08 -2.20 -19.43
N ALA A 35 -12.64 -3.37 -18.97
CA ALA A 35 -13.19 -4.66 -19.37
C ALA A 35 -14.68 -4.82 -18.98
N ASN A 36 -15.16 -4.04 -18.01
CA ASN A 36 -16.57 -3.99 -17.61
C ASN A 36 -17.34 -2.79 -18.19
N GLY A 37 -16.77 -2.04 -19.14
CA GLY A 37 -17.43 -0.96 -19.86
C GLY A 37 -17.54 0.36 -19.08
N PHE A 38 -16.60 0.63 -18.19
CA PHE A 38 -16.54 1.87 -17.40
C PHE A 38 -15.40 2.82 -17.82
N ASP A 39 -14.73 2.59 -18.96
CA ASP A 39 -13.56 3.33 -19.43
C ASP A 39 -13.74 4.85 -19.45
N GLN A 40 -14.85 5.35 -20.02
CA GLN A 40 -15.15 6.78 -20.14
C GLN A 40 -15.75 7.40 -18.88
N CYS A 41 -16.00 6.58 -17.87
CA CYS A 41 -16.74 6.99 -16.67
C CYS A 41 -15.85 7.11 -15.43
N ILE A 42 -14.56 6.81 -15.55
CA ILE A 42 -13.61 6.88 -14.43
C ILE A 42 -13.11 8.31 -14.29
N ASP A 43 -13.33 8.91 -13.12
CA ASP A 43 -12.78 10.23 -12.76
C ASP A 43 -11.41 10.06 -12.06
N ASN A 44 -11.33 9.16 -11.06
CA ASN A 44 -10.09 8.91 -10.34
C ASN A 44 -10.02 7.51 -9.71
N ILE A 45 -8.81 6.94 -9.61
CA ILE A 45 -8.52 5.69 -8.90
C ILE A 45 -7.56 5.99 -7.75
N HIS A 46 -8.06 5.84 -6.52
CA HIS A 46 -7.30 6.07 -5.29
C HIS A 46 -6.76 4.75 -4.74
N ILE A 47 -5.55 4.41 -5.11
CA ILE A 47 -4.83 3.25 -4.60
C ILE A 47 -3.51 3.71 -3.97
N SER A 48 -3.19 3.21 -2.79
CA SER A 48 -1.94 3.51 -2.11
C SER A 48 -0.95 2.37 -2.37
N ILE A 49 0.29 2.70 -2.72
CA ILE A 49 1.38 1.72 -2.88
C ILE A 49 2.47 2.03 -1.86
N ASP A 50 2.93 1.01 -1.16
CA ASP A 50 4.08 1.13 -0.26
C ASP A 50 5.38 1.11 -1.08
N PRO A 51 6.18 2.20 -1.06
CA PRO A 51 7.37 2.34 -1.89
C PRO A 51 8.48 1.35 -1.58
N VAL A 52 8.44 0.75 -0.39
CA VAL A 52 9.47 -0.19 0.07
C VAL A 52 9.18 -1.63 -0.35
N SER A 53 7.91 -1.98 -0.56
CA SER A 53 7.46 -3.33 -0.91
C SER A 53 6.66 -3.43 -2.19
N ALA A 54 6.38 -2.32 -2.87
CA ALA A 54 5.50 -2.21 -4.05
C ALA A 54 4.11 -2.83 -3.85
N ARG A 55 3.59 -2.82 -2.62
CA ARG A 55 2.32 -3.48 -2.26
C ARG A 55 1.24 -2.46 -1.98
N ASN A 56 0.03 -2.76 -2.45
CA ASN A 56 -1.16 -2.04 -2.06
C ASN A 56 -1.69 -2.56 -0.69
N PRO A 57 -2.62 -1.82 -0.02
CA PRO A 57 -3.16 -2.22 1.29
C PRO A 57 -4.24 -3.31 1.21
N GLY A 58 -4.55 -3.84 0.03
CA GLY A 58 -5.62 -4.81 -0.21
C GLY A 58 -6.96 -4.17 -0.56
N TYR A 59 -6.99 -2.86 -0.82
CA TYR A 59 -8.16 -2.12 -1.25
C TYR A 59 -7.79 -0.85 -2.02
N CYS A 60 -8.75 -0.34 -2.78
CA CYS A 60 -8.71 0.98 -3.40
C CYS A 60 -10.11 1.62 -3.41
N PHE A 61 -10.16 2.86 -3.84
CA PHE A 61 -11.41 3.56 -4.11
C PHE A 61 -11.42 4.03 -5.56
N VAL A 62 -12.59 4.07 -6.17
CA VAL A 62 -12.79 4.55 -7.53
C VAL A 62 -13.85 5.66 -7.51
N ASP A 63 -13.52 6.79 -8.08
CA ASP A 63 -14.44 7.89 -8.32
C ASP A 63 -14.94 7.80 -9.76
N PHE A 64 -16.25 7.85 -9.91
CA PHE A 64 -16.91 7.94 -11.20
C PHE A 64 -17.31 9.40 -11.50
N VAL A 65 -17.56 9.68 -12.77
CA VAL A 65 -17.98 11.00 -13.24
C VAL A 65 -19.34 11.42 -12.64
N ASP A 66 -20.22 10.45 -12.40
CA ASP A 66 -21.56 10.65 -11.85
C ASP A 66 -21.97 9.53 -10.90
N ARG A 67 -23.09 9.77 -10.18
CA ARG A 67 -23.63 8.85 -9.20
C ARG A 67 -24.29 7.61 -9.85
N ASP A 68 -24.95 7.79 -10.97
CA ASP A 68 -25.69 6.72 -11.64
C ASP A 68 -24.70 5.64 -12.13
N THR A 69 -23.53 6.08 -12.61
CA THR A 69 -22.44 5.18 -12.97
C THR A 69 -21.87 4.43 -11.76
N ALA A 70 -21.72 5.10 -10.62
CA ALA A 70 -21.27 4.44 -9.38
C ALA A 70 -22.29 3.41 -8.90
N GLU A 71 -23.60 3.71 -8.95
CA GLU A 71 -24.68 2.76 -8.61
C GLU A 71 -24.73 1.57 -9.57
N ARG A 72 -24.53 1.79 -10.87
CA ARG A 72 -24.40 0.71 -11.87
C ARG A 72 -23.17 -0.17 -11.57
N ALA A 73 -22.02 0.43 -11.22
CA ALA A 73 -20.83 -0.33 -10.86
C ALA A 73 -21.04 -1.16 -9.58
N LEU A 74 -21.78 -0.65 -8.60
CA LEU A 74 -22.13 -1.40 -7.39
C LEU A 74 -23.02 -2.62 -7.69
N ALA A 75 -23.88 -2.54 -8.71
CA ALA A 75 -24.80 -3.61 -9.09
C ALA A 75 -24.16 -4.64 -10.04
N ASP A 76 -23.43 -4.18 -11.05
CA ASP A 76 -23.10 -4.98 -12.22
C ASP A 76 -21.62 -5.32 -12.37
N LEU A 77 -20.71 -4.65 -11.62
CA LEU A 77 -19.27 -4.83 -11.78
C LEU A 77 -18.85 -6.27 -11.42
N LYS A 78 -18.42 -7.01 -12.42
CA LYS A 78 -17.78 -8.32 -12.24
C LYS A 78 -16.35 -8.12 -11.79
N ALA A 79 -16.17 -7.87 -10.50
CA ALA A 79 -14.90 -7.49 -9.92
C ALA A 79 -14.07 -8.73 -9.58
N GLU A 80 -13.20 -9.12 -10.51
CA GLU A 80 -12.25 -10.23 -10.32
C GLU A 80 -10.89 -9.86 -10.91
N ILE A 81 -9.81 -10.03 -10.12
CA ILE A 81 -8.44 -9.85 -10.58
C ILE A 81 -7.62 -11.09 -10.21
N SER A 82 -6.92 -11.67 -11.18
CA SER A 82 -6.08 -12.88 -10.99
C SER A 82 -6.84 -14.03 -10.33
N ASN A 83 -8.04 -14.34 -10.79
CA ASN A 83 -8.94 -15.39 -10.25
C ASN A 83 -9.31 -15.16 -8.78
N ARG A 84 -9.28 -13.90 -8.32
CA ARG A 84 -9.67 -13.54 -6.97
C ARG A 84 -10.84 -12.56 -7.00
N PRO A 85 -12.01 -12.95 -6.48
CA PRO A 85 -13.17 -12.06 -6.42
C PRO A 85 -12.90 -10.90 -5.46
N LEU A 86 -13.19 -9.69 -5.91
CA LEU A 86 -13.09 -8.47 -5.12
C LEU A 86 -14.40 -8.21 -4.39
N LYS A 87 -14.31 -7.42 -3.34
CA LYS A 87 -15.48 -6.89 -2.62
C LYS A 87 -15.80 -5.52 -3.18
N VAL A 88 -16.97 -5.36 -3.77
CA VAL A 88 -17.49 -4.06 -4.21
C VAL A 88 -18.45 -3.52 -3.17
N GLY A 89 -18.35 -2.24 -2.84
CA GLY A 89 -19.24 -1.62 -1.88
C GLY A 89 -19.25 -0.09 -1.95
N PRO A 90 -20.28 0.56 -1.39
CA PRO A 90 -20.32 2.01 -1.32
C PRO A 90 -19.22 2.53 -0.39
N CYS A 91 -18.61 3.66 -0.77
CA CYS A 91 -17.67 4.33 0.12
C CYS A 91 -18.44 5.09 1.20
N GLN A 92 -18.21 4.74 2.45
CA GLN A 92 -18.78 5.47 3.59
C GLN A 92 -17.77 6.51 4.09
N PRO A 93 -18.23 7.72 4.45
CA PRO A 93 -17.36 8.70 5.09
C PRO A 93 -16.77 8.12 6.37
N LYS A 94 -15.51 8.44 6.65
CA LYS A 94 -14.89 8.08 7.92
C LYS A 94 -15.77 8.55 9.08
N ARG A 95 -16.19 7.64 9.95
CA ARG A 95 -16.80 8.04 11.22
C ARG A 95 -15.78 8.90 11.96
N SER A 96 -16.17 10.12 12.26
CA SER A 96 -15.34 11.09 12.99
C SER A 96 -15.12 10.63 14.44
N GLY A 97 -14.20 9.71 14.63
CA GLY A 97 -13.72 9.28 15.93
C GLY A 97 -12.39 9.96 16.23
N GLY A 98 -12.44 11.15 16.87
CA GLY A 98 -11.27 11.88 17.34
C GLY A 98 -10.52 12.61 16.22
N ALA A 99 -10.26 13.88 16.42
CA ALA A 99 -9.43 14.70 15.54
C ALA A 99 -8.02 14.10 15.47
N ARG A 100 -7.77 13.29 14.43
CA ARG A 100 -6.41 12.91 14.05
C ARG A 100 -5.94 13.99 13.10
N ASP A 101 -4.89 14.68 13.51
CA ASP A 101 -4.19 15.62 12.65
C ASP A 101 -3.58 14.85 11.46
N ASP A 102 -4.35 14.75 10.39
CA ASP A 102 -3.99 14.03 9.15
C ASP A 102 -3.26 14.99 8.18
N SER A 103 -2.99 16.24 8.61
CA SER A 103 -2.50 17.32 7.75
C SER A 103 -1.03 17.20 7.35
N SER A 104 -0.26 16.33 8.00
CA SER A 104 1.18 16.16 7.72
C SER A 104 1.55 14.85 7.03
N PHE A 105 0.59 13.96 6.77
CA PHE A 105 0.84 12.71 6.09
C PHE A 105 0.67 12.89 4.57
N GLU A 106 1.77 13.16 3.90
CA GLU A 106 1.84 13.05 2.44
C GLU A 106 1.73 11.57 2.07
N ARG A 107 0.51 11.13 1.78
CA ARG A 107 0.33 9.88 1.05
C ARG A 107 1.02 10.02 -0.29
N TRP A 108 1.66 8.98 -0.73
CA TRP A 108 1.97 8.83 -2.14
C TRP A 108 0.65 9.05 -2.89
N GLY A 109 0.55 10.16 -3.63
CA GLY A 109 -0.71 10.73 -4.10
C GLY A 109 -1.54 9.76 -4.93
N ASP A 110 -2.72 10.19 -5.30
CA ASP A 110 -3.63 9.40 -6.13
C ASP A 110 -3.07 9.21 -7.54
N TRP A 111 -3.28 8.05 -8.12
CA TRP A 111 -2.74 7.66 -9.42
C TRP A 111 -3.08 8.65 -10.55
N ARG A 112 -4.31 9.14 -10.61
CA ARG A 112 -4.73 10.20 -11.53
C ARG A 112 -4.67 11.57 -10.88
N GLY A 113 -3.70 11.81 -10.01
CA GLY A 113 -3.46 13.15 -9.48
C GLY A 113 -3.47 14.13 -10.64
N LYS A 114 -4.28 15.20 -10.54
CA LYS A 114 -4.45 16.23 -11.56
C LYS A 114 -3.12 16.52 -12.23
N ALA A 115 -3.06 16.25 -13.53
CA ALA A 115 -2.08 16.89 -14.38
C ALA A 115 -2.24 18.39 -14.11
N ASP A 116 -1.29 18.96 -13.40
CA ASP A 116 -1.25 20.38 -13.14
C ASP A 116 -1.20 21.07 -14.50
N ASP A 117 -2.21 21.89 -14.68
CA ASP A 117 -2.47 22.77 -15.81
C ASP A 117 -1.20 23.18 -16.55
N GLY A 118 -1.06 22.65 -17.75
CA GLY A 118 -0.54 23.30 -18.93
C GLY A 118 0.76 24.07 -18.82
N ARG A 119 1.82 23.51 -18.25
CA ARG A 119 3.19 23.94 -18.54
C ARG A 119 4.00 22.77 -19.10
N ALA A 120 4.01 22.69 -20.40
CA ALA A 120 5.02 21.97 -21.16
C ALA A 120 6.39 22.56 -20.80
N GLY A 121 7.25 21.76 -20.18
CA GLY A 121 8.63 22.18 -19.96
C GLY A 121 9.31 21.44 -18.81
N GLY A 122 10.03 20.39 -19.11
CA GLY A 122 11.10 19.87 -18.28
C GLY A 122 10.70 18.70 -17.36
N TYR A 123 11.23 17.55 -17.70
CA TYR A 123 11.31 16.35 -16.87
C TYR A 123 12.17 16.60 -15.62
N THR A 124 11.65 17.37 -14.69
CA THR A 124 12.27 17.49 -13.37
C THR A 124 11.17 17.43 -12.36
N SER A 125 10.91 16.20 -11.86
CA SER A 125 9.80 16.40 -11.12
C SER A 125 9.57 15.62 -9.87
N ARG A 126 9.60 16.40 -8.80
CA ARG A 126 8.96 16.09 -7.53
C ARG A 126 7.52 15.59 -7.68
N ALA A 127 6.79 16.05 -8.70
CA ALA A 127 5.40 15.66 -8.97
C ALA A 127 5.29 14.21 -9.49
N SER A 128 6.25 13.73 -10.29
CA SER A 128 6.28 12.34 -10.75
C SER A 128 6.77 11.36 -9.68
N GLN A 129 7.41 11.86 -8.62
CA GLN A 129 7.83 11.05 -7.47
C GLN A 129 6.74 10.90 -6.41
N GLN A 130 5.62 11.58 -6.57
CA GLN A 130 4.45 11.46 -5.71
C GLN A 130 3.42 10.54 -6.36
N GLY A 131 2.73 9.76 -5.57
CA GLY A 131 1.71 8.87 -6.06
C GLY A 131 2.11 7.41 -6.14
N PRO A 132 1.17 6.55 -6.52
CA PRO A 132 1.41 5.12 -6.62
C PRO A 132 2.46 4.78 -7.69
N HIS A 133 2.52 5.53 -8.80
CA HIS A 133 3.56 5.36 -9.83
C HIS A 133 4.94 5.73 -9.29
N GLY A 134 5.07 6.86 -8.61
CA GLY A 134 6.34 7.24 -7.98
C GLY A 134 6.79 6.24 -6.91
N ALA A 135 5.86 5.57 -6.22
CA ALA A 135 6.20 4.50 -5.30
C ALA A 135 6.73 3.24 -6.01
N LEU A 136 6.16 2.92 -7.18
CA LEU A 136 6.64 1.81 -8.02
C LEU A 136 8.01 2.14 -8.61
N ASP A 137 8.18 3.32 -9.19
CA ASP A 137 9.47 3.79 -9.75
C ASP A 137 10.58 3.77 -8.69
N HIS A 138 10.25 4.19 -7.45
CA HIS A 138 11.20 4.13 -6.34
C HIS A 138 11.57 2.68 -6.01
N PHE A 139 10.59 1.77 -6.00
CA PHE A 139 10.85 0.36 -5.73
C PHE A 139 11.75 -0.24 -6.81
N ASP A 140 11.52 0.06 -8.09
CA ASP A 140 12.31 -0.41 -9.23
C ASP A 140 13.75 0.13 -9.18
N ASP A 141 13.93 1.41 -8.81
CA ASP A 141 15.26 1.98 -8.58
C ASP A 141 16.00 1.25 -7.44
N ILE A 142 15.33 0.99 -6.34
CA ILE A 142 15.92 0.24 -5.22
C ILE A 142 16.22 -1.21 -5.62
N VAL A 143 15.35 -1.88 -6.38
CA VAL A 143 15.62 -3.24 -6.86
C VAL A 143 16.86 -3.27 -7.75
N SER A 144 17.00 -2.31 -8.64
CA SER A 144 18.12 -2.21 -9.58
C SER A 144 19.43 -1.78 -8.91
N ASN A 145 19.35 -0.93 -7.86
CA ASN A 145 20.48 -0.27 -7.22
C ASN A 145 20.42 -0.35 -5.68
N HIS A 146 20.05 -1.52 -5.13
CA HIS A 146 19.76 -1.66 -3.69
C HIS A 146 20.97 -1.67 -2.77
N GLU A 147 22.18 -1.82 -3.29
CA GLU A 147 23.38 -2.02 -2.48
C GLU A 147 23.63 -0.89 -1.48
N GLY A 148 23.37 -1.21 -0.21
CA GLY A 148 23.67 -0.33 0.91
C GLY A 148 22.75 0.88 1.08
N ARG A 149 21.65 1.00 0.34
CA ARG A 149 20.70 2.12 0.42
C ARG A 149 19.50 1.85 1.32
N ARG A 150 19.15 0.59 1.54
CA ARG A 150 18.02 0.17 2.40
C ARG A 150 18.49 -0.15 3.81
N VAL A 151 17.86 0.44 4.79
CA VAL A 151 18.13 0.30 6.22
C VAL A 151 16.97 -0.39 6.91
N PHE A 152 17.29 -1.35 7.78
CA PHE A 152 16.37 -1.94 8.73
C PHE A 152 16.30 -1.06 9.98
N LEU A 153 15.14 -0.68 10.40
CA LEU A 153 14.86 0.03 11.65
C LEU A 153 13.96 -0.84 12.54
N GLY A 154 14.54 -1.39 13.60
CA GLY A 154 13.87 -2.19 14.61
C GLY A 154 13.85 -1.49 15.98
N GLY A 155 13.22 -2.13 16.96
CA GLY A 155 13.04 -1.55 18.29
C GLY A 155 11.86 -0.57 18.37
N LEU A 156 10.94 -0.63 17.42
CA LEU A 156 9.78 0.25 17.36
C LEU A 156 8.60 -0.32 18.17
N ARG A 157 7.81 0.58 18.75
CA ARG A 157 6.56 0.26 19.45
C ARG A 157 5.43 -0.07 18.46
N PRO A 158 4.34 -0.71 18.91
CA PRO A 158 3.13 -0.80 18.09
C PRO A 158 2.68 0.59 17.63
N MET A 159 2.19 0.68 16.41
CA MET A 159 1.60 1.92 15.89
C MET A 159 0.07 1.82 15.85
N VAL A 160 -0.60 2.96 15.88
CA VAL A 160 -2.05 3.06 15.68
C VAL A 160 -2.36 3.09 14.18
N ASP A 161 -1.59 3.87 13.40
CA ASP A 161 -1.75 4.01 11.96
C ASP A 161 -0.43 4.34 11.26
N GLN A 162 -0.48 4.36 9.93
CA GLN A 162 0.70 4.62 9.11
C GLN A 162 1.18 6.09 9.19
N ALA A 163 0.29 7.03 9.46
CA ALA A 163 0.65 8.42 9.67
C ALA A 163 1.55 8.58 10.91
N GLN A 164 1.18 7.91 12.01
CA GLN A 164 2.02 7.84 13.21
C GLN A 164 3.40 7.23 12.89
N ASN A 165 3.44 6.10 12.15
CA ASN A 165 4.70 5.49 11.77
C ASN A 165 5.61 6.47 11.02
N HIS A 166 5.04 7.19 10.06
CA HIS A 166 5.79 8.12 9.23
C HIS A 166 6.35 9.29 10.05
N ARG A 167 5.55 9.87 10.98
CA ARG A 167 6.02 10.92 11.90
C ARG A 167 7.14 10.43 12.80
N GLU A 168 6.95 9.32 13.50
CA GLU A 168 7.96 8.76 14.41
C GLU A 168 9.26 8.41 13.69
N VAL A 169 9.19 7.83 12.49
CA VAL A 169 10.39 7.49 11.73
C VAL A 169 11.09 8.74 11.21
N ARG A 170 10.34 9.75 10.75
CA ARG A 170 10.94 11.04 10.37
C ARG A 170 11.62 11.74 11.55
N GLU A 171 11.04 11.66 12.73
CA GLU A 171 11.67 12.20 13.96
C GLU A 171 12.97 11.46 14.32
N ILE A 172 12.97 10.12 14.22
CA ILE A 172 14.16 9.30 14.46
C ILE A 172 15.30 9.69 13.48
N PHE A 173 14.96 9.94 12.22
CA PHE A 173 15.91 10.32 11.17
C PHE A 173 15.92 11.84 10.89
N ALA A 174 15.68 12.69 11.90
CA ALA A 174 15.58 14.15 11.70
C ALA A 174 16.82 14.78 11.07
N ASP A 175 18.02 14.24 11.34
CA ASP A 175 19.29 14.70 10.80
C ASP A 175 19.63 14.09 9.42
N PHE A 176 18.74 13.29 8.84
CA PHE A 176 18.93 12.57 7.58
C PHE A 176 17.73 12.76 6.65
N ASN A 177 17.90 12.47 5.36
CA ASN A 177 16.85 12.62 4.34
C ASN A 177 16.43 11.27 3.76
N PRO A 178 15.63 10.47 4.46
CA PRO A 178 15.10 9.23 3.90
C PRO A 178 14.25 9.52 2.66
N THR A 179 14.49 8.78 1.59
CA THR A 179 13.70 8.88 0.34
C THR A 179 12.39 8.16 0.43
N ALA A 180 12.34 7.04 1.16
CA ALA A 180 11.10 6.31 1.42
C ALA A 180 11.10 5.68 2.81
N ILE A 181 9.92 5.67 3.43
CA ILE A 181 9.66 5.03 4.71
C ILE A 181 8.59 3.96 4.47
N GLY A 182 8.97 2.72 4.69
CA GLY A 182 8.08 1.58 4.53
C GLY A 182 7.06 1.44 5.64
N LYS A 183 6.07 0.61 5.38
CA LYS A 183 5.06 0.24 6.35
C LYS A 183 5.71 -0.42 7.57
N ARG A 184 5.24 -0.06 8.78
CA ARG A 184 5.64 -0.75 10.01
C ARG A 184 5.12 -2.17 10.02
N ILE A 185 6.02 -3.11 10.26
CA ILE A 185 5.73 -4.54 10.25
C ILE A 185 5.55 -5.01 11.69
N THR A 186 4.44 -5.70 11.91
CA THR A 186 4.16 -6.36 13.18
C THR A 186 4.91 -7.69 13.23
N PRO A 187 5.69 -7.97 14.28
CA PRO A 187 6.41 -9.23 14.42
C PRO A 187 5.45 -10.41 14.57
N ARG A 188 5.99 -11.62 14.47
CA ARG A 188 5.24 -12.86 14.70
C ARG A 188 4.69 -12.91 16.12
N ALA A 189 3.64 -13.71 16.33
CA ALA A 189 2.95 -13.79 17.62
C ALA A 189 3.87 -14.21 18.77
N GLU A 190 4.84 -15.07 18.49
CA GLU A 190 5.84 -15.52 19.47
C GLU A 190 6.70 -14.35 19.95
N THR A 191 7.31 -13.62 19.02
CA THR A 191 8.15 -12.46 19.33
C THR A 191 7.38 -11.31 20.00
N ARG A 192 6.09 -11.15 19.70
CA ARG A 192 5.26 -10.13 20.37
C ARG A 192 5.01 -10.39 21.87
N ARG A 193 5.19 -11.62 22.31
CA ARG A 193 5.05 -12.02 23.72
C ARG A 193 6.32 -11.74 24.53
N GLU A 194 7.44 -11.55 23.85
CA GLU A 194 8.70 -11.19 24.52
C GLU A 194 8.67 -9.73 24.99
N PRO A 195 9.31 -9.42 26.12
CA PRO A 195 9.40 -8.04 26.62
C PRO A 195 10.20 -7.18 25.66
N GLY A 196 9.79 -5.92 25.47
CA GLY A 196 10.49 -4.95 24.62
C GLY A 196 9.71 -4.55 23.37
N ASN A 197 10.39 -3.79 22.52
CA ASN A 197 9.86 -3.26 21.26
C ASN A 197 10.33 -4.12 20.10
N HIS A 198 9.42 -4.78 19.40
CA HIS A 198 9.76 -5.74 18.35
C HIS A 198 9.23 -5.35 16.96
N HIS A 199 8.54 -4.21 16.85
CA HIS A 199 8.09 -3.74 15.54
C HIS A 199 9.25 -3.12 14.78
N TYR A 200 9.17 -3.19 13.45
CA TYR A 200 10.24 -2.71 12.58
C TYR A 200 9.67 -2.18 11.25
N CYS A 201 10.46 -1.41 10.56
CA CYS A 201 10.21 -1.02 9.17
C CYS A 201 11.53 -0.96 8.40
N PHE A 202 11.40 -0.72 7.09
CA PHE A 202 12.56 -0.42 6.26
C PHE A 202 12.51 1.03 5.81
N VAL A 203 13.68 1.63 5.67
CA VAL A 203 13.86 3.02 5.27
C VAL A 203 14.89 3.07 4.17
N ASP A 204 14.57 3.73 3.06
CA ASP A 204 15.46 3.86 1.93
C ASP A 204 16.07 5.24 1.88
N PHE A 205 17.34 5.31 1.47
CA PHE A 205 18.12 6.52 1.30
C PHE A 205 18.54 6.70 -0.15
N LYS A 206 18.84 7.95 -0.52
CA LYS A 206 19.34 8.25 -1.86
C LYS A 206 20.73 7.66 -2.10
N THR A 207 21.57 7.63 -1.07
CA THR A 207 22.97 7.17 -1.17
C THR A 207 23.33 6.17 -0.07
N ARG A 208 24.26 5.27 -0.39
CA ARG A 208 24.86 4.33 0.57
C ARG A 208 25.58 5.05 1.71
N THR A 209 26.21 6.16 1.41
CA THR A 209 26.97 6.94 2.42
C THR A 209 26.05 7.50 3.48
N GLU A 210 24.90 8.05 3.08
CA GLU A 210 23.90 8.58 4.01
C GLU A 210 23.28 7.47 4.86
N ALA A 211 22.94 6.33 4.26
CA ALA A 211 22.46 5.16 4.97
C ALA A 211 23.48 4.68 6.03
N ALA A 212 24.75 4.58 5.67
CA ALA A 212 25.81 4.18 6.59
C ALA A 212 25.99 5.18 7.75
N SER A 213 25.91 6.48 7.47
CA SER A 213 25.98 7.55 8.49
C SER A 213 24.79 7.46 9.44
N ALA A 214 23.58 7.23 8.93
CA ALA A 214 22.39 7.05 9.73
C ALA A 214 22.47 5.81 10.64
N ILE A 215 22.96 4.69 10.13
CA ILE A 215 23.18 3.47 10.91
C ILE A 215 24.16 3.76 12.06
N LYS A 216 25.30 4.41 11.76
CA LYS A 216 26.32 4.72 12.77
C LYS A 216 25.77 5.63 13.88
N ALA A 217 24.93 6.60 13.53
CA ALA A 217 24.40 7.59 14.48
C ALA A 217 23.25 7.05 15.33
N LEU A 218 22.43 6.14 14.80
CA LEU A 218 21.14 5.76 15.40
C LEU A 218 21.12 4.36 15.99
N ASN A 219 22.02 3.47 15.59
CA ASN A 219 22.04 2.12 16.13
C ASN A 219 22.38 2.12 17.63
N GLY A 220 21.54 1.44 18.42
CA GLY A 220 21.68 1.39 19.87
C GLY A 220 21.12 2.62 20.61
N LYS A 221 20.60 3.64 19.93
CA LYS A 221 20.01 4.82 20.57
C LYS A 221 18.86 4.37 21.51
N PRO A 222 18.86 4.81 22.77
CA PRO A 222 17.81 4.44 23.72
C PRO A 222 16.47 5.09 23.33
N VAL A 223 15.40 4.30 23.44
CA VAL A 223 14.02 4.73 23.26
C VAL A 223 13.13 4.16 24.36
N PRO A 224 11.97 4.73 24.64
CA PRO A 224 11.08 4.18 25.66
C PRO A 224 10.75 2.72 25.38
N GLY A 225 11.11 1.83 26.31
CA GLY A 225 10.89 0.39 26.22
C GLY A 225 11.99 -0.41 25.52
N GLY A 226 13.17 0.19 25.26
CA GLY A 226 14.32 -0.52 24.67
C GLY A 226 15.33 0.38 23.98
N SER A 227 15.94 -0.12 22.93
CA SER A 227 16.85 0.62 22.07
C SER A 227 16.52 0.37 20.60
N LEU A 228 16.90 1.31 19.73
CA LEU A 228 16.77 1.16 18.29
C LEU A 228 17.80 0.14 17.77
N THR A 229 17.37 -0.69 16.86
CA THR A 229 18.26 -1.52 16.06
C THR A 229 18.26 -0.98 14.64
N VAL A 230 19.36 -0.33 14.24
CA VAL A 230 19.50 0.25 12.91
C VAL A 230 20.64 -0.46 12.20
N ALA A 231 20.33 -1.13 11.11
CA ALA A 231 21.30 -1.95 10.39
C ALA A 231 21.03 -1.94 8.89
N LEU A 232 22.04 -2.31 8.10
CA LEU A 232 21.84 -2.51 6.67
C LEU A 232 20.84 -3.64 6.44
N ALA A 233 19.85 -3.43 5.55
CA ALA A 233 18.92 -4.49 5.19
C ALA A 233 19.64 -5.61 4.41
N ARG A 234 19.27 -6.87 4.69
CA ARG A 234 19.91 -8.06 4.10
C ARG A 234 19.59 -8.28 2.61
N GLY A 235 18.95 -7.34 1.96
CA GLY A 235 18.48 -7.42 0.59
C GLY A 235 16.96 -7.46 0.50
N ILE A 236 16.46 -7.42 -0.73
CA ILE A 236 15.04 -7.53 -1.02
C ILE A 236 14.69 -9.02 -1.11
N PRO A 237 13.70 -9.52 -0.37
CA PRO A 237 13.31 -10.93 -0.45
C PRO A 237 12.93 -11.32 -1.87
N GLU A 238 13.48 -12.42 -2.37
CA GLU A 238 13.20 -12.97 -3.71
C GLU A 238 11.69 -13.07 -3.99
N LYS A 239 10.91 -13.46 -2.98
CA LYS A 239 9.45 -13.50 -3.08
C LYS A 239 8.78 -12.16 -3.39
N LEU A 240 9.40 -11.04 -3.02
CA LEU A 240 8.91 -9.71 -3.41
C LEU A 240 9.29 -9.40 -4.86
N LEU A 241 10.51 -9.74 -5.27
CA LEU A 241 10.99 -9.58 -6.63
C LEU A 241 10.14 -10.39 -7.62
N THR A 242 10.01 -11.70 -7.40
CA THR A 242 9.20 -12.58 -8.24
C THR A 242 7.77 -12.06 -8.39
N ARG A 243 7.14 -11.64 -7.29
CA ARG A 243 5.77 -11.12 -7.35
C ARG A 243 5.64 -9.77 -8.04
N HIS A 244 6.67 -8.94 -7.96
CA HIS A 244 6.69 -7.64 -8.62
C HIS A 244 6.85 -7.79 -10.13
N PHE A 245 7.75 -8.65 -10.57
CA PHE A 245 8.00 -8.93 -11.98
C PHE A 245 6.96 -9.87 -12.63
N ASP A 246 6.38 -10.83 -11.88
CA ASP A 246 5.28 -11.67 -12.38
C ASP A 246 3.97 -10.89 -12.58
N ALA A 247 3.86 -9.69 -11.99
CA ALA A 247 2.73 -8.78 -12.18
C ALA A 247 2.91 -7.85 -13.39
N GLU A 248 4.02 -7.94 -14.13
CA GLU A 248 4.13 -7.30 -15.43
C GLU A 248 3.28 -8.07 -16.45
N PRO A 249 2.60 -7.39 -17.39
CA PRO A 249 1.63 -8.01 -18.27
C PRO A 249 2.30 -8.89 -19.33
N GLU A 250 2.76 -10.06 -18.97
CA GLU A 250 2.84 -11.18 -19.91
C GLU A 250 1.44 -11.78 -20.14
N ALA A 251 0.47 -10.94 -20.43
CA ALA A 251 -0.89 -11.33 -20.72
C ALA A 251 -1.10 -11.77 -22.17
N ALA A 252 -0.06 -12.21 -22.89
CA ALA A 252 -0.23 -12.71 -24.26
C ALA A 252 0.10 -14.18 -24.46
N PHE A 253 0.69 -14.90 -23.50
CA PHE A 253 1.08 -16.30 -23.75
C PHE A 253 1.06 -17.18 -22.49
N ARG A 254 -0.08 -17.38 -21.83
CA ARG A 254 -0.26 -18.54 -20.93
C ARG A 254 -1.24 -19.53 -21.52
N ARG A 255 -0.68 -20.64 -22.05
CA ARG A 255 -1.43 -21.89 -22.31
C ARG A 255 -2.16 -22.32 -21.04
N PRO A 256 -3.42 -22.82 -21.13
CA PRO A 256 -4.14 -23.28 -19.96
C PRO A 256 -3.42 -24.48 -19.33
N ARG A 257 -3.05 -24.34 -18.07
CA ARG A 257 -2.59 -25.47 -17.26
C ARG A 257 -3.76 -26.45 -17.12
N GLN A 258 -3.59 -27.66 -17.62
CA GLN A 258 -4.50 -28.77 -17.40
C GLN A 258 -4.67 -28.99 -15.89
N ALA A 259 -5.90 -28.87 -15.44
CA ALA A 259 -6.30 -29.20 -14.08
C ALA A 259 -6.14 -30.69 -13.85
N THR A 260 -5.26 -31.07 -12.92
CA THR A 260 -5.27 -32.42 -12.35
C THR A 260 -6.38 -32.50 -11.31
N PRO A 261 -7.25 -33.52 -11.34
CA PRO A 261 -8.30 -33.64 -10.34
C PRO A 261 -7.71 -34.15 -9.01
N THR A 262 -7.68 -33.29 -8.00
CA THR A 262 -7.44 -33.72 -6.61
C THR A 262 -8.77 -34.00 -5.94
N THR A 263 -9.13 -35.26 -5.86
CA THR A 263 -10.17 -35.82 -5.00
C THR A 263 -9.71 -35.80 -3.55
N GLY A 264 -10.39 -35.03 -2.69
CA GLY A 264 -10.25 -35.10 -1.25
C GLY A 264 -10.91 -33.91 -0.54
N PRO A 265 -11.86 -34.13 0.40
CA PRO A 265 -12.52 -33.02 1.07
C PRO A 265 -11.57 -32.31 2.05
N SER A 266 -11.41 -31.00 1.90
CA SER A 266 -10.60 -30.19 2.81
C SER A 266 -11.32 -30.02 4.16
N LYS A 267 -10.57 -30.26 5.24
CA LYS A 267 -10.98 -30.13 6.65
C LYS A 267 -11.19 -28.68 7.14
N ALA A 268 -11.54 -27.76 6.26
CA ALA A 268 -11.68 -26.34 6.59
C ALA A 268 -13.13 -25.87 6.79
N MET A 269 -14.08 -26.79 6.90
CA MET A 269 -15.52 -26.47 7.10
C MET A 269 -16.08 -27.08 8.38
N ALA A 270 -15.39 -26.89 9.52
CA ALA A 270 -15.93 -27.27 10.82
C ALA A 270 -15.45 -26.33 11.92
N SER A 271 -15.98 -25.10 11.93
CA SER A 271 -16.14 -24.30 13.15
C SER A 271 -17.17 -23.19 12.94
N THR A 272 -18.43 -23.56 13.10
CA THR A 272 -19.57 -22.64 13.22
C THR A 272 -19.96 -22.46 14.69
N ASP A 273 -19.01 -22.17 15.58
CA ASP A 273 -19.32 -22.11 17.02
C ASP A 273 -18.68 -20.92 17.75
N TRP A 274 -18.83 -19.71 17.18
CA TRP A 274 -18.45 -18.51 17.90
C TRP A 274 -19.62 -17.61 18.32
N ARG A 275 -20.86 -18.10 18.17
CA ARG A 275 -22.10 -17.32 18.45
C ARG A 275 -22.89 -17.79 19.68
N ARG A 276 -22.32 -18.56 20.60
CA ARG A 276 -22.99 -18.94 21.85
C ARG A 276 -22.07 -18.77 23.07
N ALA A 277 -21.84 -17.52 23.47
CA ALA A 277 -21.40 -17.19 24.81
C ALA A 277 -21.73 -15.73 25.12
N ALA A 278 -23.01 -15.39 25.17
CA ALA A 278 -23.48 -14.17 25.80
C ALA A 278 -24.97 -14.38 26.12
N ASP A 279 -25.24 -15.24 27.13
CA ASP A 279 -26.43 -15.23 27.99
C ASP A 279 -26.24 -16.32 29.03
N GLY A 280 -25.86 -15.86 30.26
CA GLY A 280 -25.74 -16.66 31.46
C GLY A 280 -25.07 -15.88 32.58
#